data_565b6d71ce04b326c332fa892149ff73
#
_entry.id   565b6d71ce04b326c332fa892149ff73
#
_cell.length_a   1.000
_cell.length_b   1.000
_cell.length_c   1.000
_cell.angle_alpha   90.00
_cell.angle_beta   90.00
_cell.angle_gamma   90.00
#
_symmetry.space_group_name_H-M   'P 1'
#
loop_
_entity.id
_entity.type
_entity.pdbx_description
1 polymer ?
#
loop_
_entity_poly.entity_id
_entity_poly.type
_entity_poly.pdbx_seq_one_letter_code
_entity_poly.pdbx_strand_id
1 'polypeptide(L)'
;MESIIKQSYGFTENIQILLVNDGSTDKSGNIADALVRKHPKNIYQIHIKNGGPARARNIGLMHVRNDIDFVGFLDADDVYSLHMIREMAHFAETHPQVNMMVPPFYYLDDWGTRKKIGAHKLNTRFEQGSRVVNILEDYKAIHFYIGGTFLRFDRLKQLAFDESLHFGEDQLLITKLLLDDEAYGVVANVGYFYYRDMKEKGSLVNKSWQDKSRYQPFLEAVYQTYLRDSKAKFGAVIPYVQYLISYHAKLYFYKEHVYFREVLTDEEQTAFVTVFQRIFSEIEERYVWELDTAQPVKEMMLSLRKNGWPVRFETAPLVDIPAVTLHKKWRPNGHAELFSDIEESRVTLPEKSFFAAKTLFSTKKAVVVKRSEDQLIWDVVVRPAGTIRTAKIRLRPWELRGKWFYQNENRKVELEHFRLTAELRQRVKRRLKLKRALNQ
;
A
#
# COMPACT_ATOMS: atom_id res chain seq x y z
N MET A 1 5.60 4.91 -23.09
CA MET A 1 5.04 4.98 -24.46
C MET A 1 5.15 3.66 -25.21
N GLU A 2 6.35 3.09 -25.38
CA GLU A 2 6.51 1.81 -26.10
C GLU A 2 5.64 0.67 -25.55
N SER A 3 5.40 0.60 -24.25
CA SER A 3 4.56 -0.41 -23.61
C SER A 3 3.09 -0.32 -24.02
N ILE A 4 2.61 0.84 -24.47
CA ILE A 4 1.27 1.00 -25.02
C ILE A 4 1.26 0.71 -26.53
N ILE A 5 2.24 1.20 -27.27
CA ILE A 5 2.32 0.97 -28.74
C ILE A 5 2.45 -0.52 -29.07
N LYS A 6 3.11 -1.29 -28.19
CA LYS A 6 3.33 -2.75 -28.35
C LYS A 6 2.22 -3.60 -27.76
N GLN A 7 1.11 -3.03 -27.29
CA GLN A 7 0.00 -3.82 -26.73
C GLN A 7 -0.57 -4.80 -27.75
N SER A 8 -0.94 -5.98 -27.29
CA SER A 8 -1.52 -7.06 -28.11
C SER A 8 -2.98 -6.88 -28.47
N TYR A 9 -3.55 -5.69 -28.22
CA TYR A 9 -4.97 -5.36 -28.45
C TYR A 9 -5.22 -4.53 -29.73
N GLY A 10 -4.24 -4.41 -30.62
CA GLY A 10 -4.38 -3.61 -31.85
C GLY A 10 -4.27 -2.10 -31.58
N PHE A 11 -3.02 -1.63 -31.55
CA PHE A 11 -2.74 -0.22 -31.23
C PHE A 11 -3.46 0.75 -32.19
N THR A 12 -3.44 0.45 -33.49
CA THR A 12 -3.98 1.35 -34.52
C THR A 12 -5.49 1.49 -34.46
N GLU A 13 -6.18 0.42 -34.14
CA GLU A 13 -7.64 0.32 -34.21
C GLU A 13 -8.33 0.68 -32.91
N ASN A 14 -7.69 0.34 -31.76
CA ASN A 14 -8.38 0.29 -30.49
C ASN A 14 -7.82 1.23 -29.42
N ILE A 15 -6.68 1.90 -29.68
CA ILE A 15 -6.00 2.67 -28.64
C ILE A 15 -5.76 4.11 -29.09
N GLN A 16 -6.22 5.06 -28.27
CA GLN A 16 -5.85 6.47 -28.35
C GLN A 16 -4.92 6.81 -27.18
N ILE A 17 -3.87 7.58 -27.44
CA ILE A 17 -2.98 8.10 -26.42
C ILE A 17 -3.08 9.62 -26.39
N LEU A 18 -3.37 10.17 -25.22
CA LEU A 18 -3.31 11.61 -24.95
C LEU A 18 -2.09 11.89 -24.08
N LEU A 19 -1.12 12.57 -24.65
CA LEU A 19 0.08 13.04 -23.95
C LEU A 19 -0.16 14.46 -23.44
N VAL A 20 -0.29 14.63 -22.15
CA VAL A 20 -0.38 15.96 -21.55
C VAL A 20 1.00 16.33 -21.02
N ASN A 21 1.64 17.30 -21.67
CA ASN A 21 2.91 17.86 -21.23
C ASN A 21 2.65 19.03 -20.28
N ASP A 22 2.79 18.80 -18.99
CA ASP A 22 2.56 19.77 -17.92
C ASP A 22 3.79 20.69 -17.70
N GLY A 23 4.22 21.35 -18.78
CA GLY A 23 5.30 22.34 -18.74
C GLY A 23 6.69 21.75 -18.52
N SER A 24 6.99 20.58 -19.08
CA SER A 24 8.35 19.99 -19.01
C SER A 24 9.40 20.93 -19.60
N THR A 25 10.53 21.09 -18.91
CA THR A 25 11.66 21.93 -19.30
C THR A 25 12.80 21.16 -19.97
N ASP A 26 12.69 19.85 -20.03
CA ASP A 26 13.65 18.93 -20.65
C ASP A 26 13.23 18.55 -22.10
N LYS A 27 13.80 17.46 -22.62
CA LYS A 27 13.50 16.96 -23.96
C LYS A 27 12.15 16.22 -24.08
N SER A 28 11.36 16.09 -23.01
CA SER A 28 10.11 15.32 -23.00
C SER A 28 9.10 15.81 -24.03
N GLY A 29 8.93 17.13 -24.19
CA GLY A 29 8.08 17.71 -25.20
C GLY A 29 8.48 17.32 -26.62
N ASN A 30 9.77 17.44 -26.97
CA ASN A 30 10.29 17.07 -28.29
C ASN A 30 10.13 15.58 -28.60
N ILE A 31 10.29 14.71 -27.59
CA ILE A 31 10.10 13.27 -27.73
C ILE A 31 8.63 12.97 -28.03
N ALA A 32 7.73 13.62 -27.31
CA ALA A 32 6.30 13.45 -27.49
C ALA A 32 5.86 13.96 -28.90
N ASP A 33 6.36 15.10 -29.37
CA ASP A 33 6.12 15.60 -30.73
C ASP A 33 6.59 14.62 -31.82
N ALA A 34 7.73 13.96 -31.59
CA ALA A 34 8.22 12.96 -32.53
C ALA A 34 7.29 11.71 -32.56
N LEU A 35 6.71 11.32 -31.43
CA LEU A 35 5.76 10.23 -31.36
C LEU A 35 4.43 10.58 -32.07
N VAL A 36 3.93 11.80 -31.89
CA VAL A 36 2.73 12.28 -32.60
C VAL A 36 2.96 12.24 -34.13
N ARG A 37 4.12 12.74 -34.62
CA ARG A 37 4.45 12.66 -36.04
C ARG A 37 4.51 11.23 -36.57
N LYS A 38 4.97 10.29 -35.77
CA LYS A 38 5.07 8.87 -36.14
C LYS A 38 3.72 8.16 -36.14
N HIS A 39 2.83 8.54 -35.23
CA HIS A 39 1.53 7.89 -35.01
C HIS A 39 0.38 8.91 -34.96
N PRO A 40 0.15 9.71 -36.01
CA PRO A 40 -0.75 10.89 -35.98
C PRO A 40 -2.23 10.54 -35.81
N LYS A 41 -2.62 9.29 -36.06
CA LYS A 41 -4.02 8.81 -35.86
C LYS A 41 -4.33 8.41 -34.44
N ASN A 42 -3.30 8.05 -33.63
CA ASN A 42 -3.49 7.43 -32.33
C ASN A 42 -2.88 8.22 -31.18
N ILE A 43 -1.88 9.07 -31.46
CA ILE A 43 -1.18 9.85 -30.43
C ILE A 43 -1.45 11.33 -30.63
N TYR A 44 -1.96 11.96 -29.59
CA TYR A 44 -2.21 13.40 -29.54
C TYR A 44 -1.44 13.98 -28.36
N GLN A 45 -0.95 15.21 -28.54
CA GLN A 45 -0.22 15.92 -27.50
C GLN A 45 -0.89 17.25 -27.18
N ILE A 46 -0.90 17.56 -25.88
CA ILE A 46 -1.41 18.81 -25.34
C ILE A 46 -0.28 19.41 -24.48
N HIS A 47 0.12 20.64 -24.80
CA HIS A 47 1.07 21.40 -24.00
C HIS A 47 0.32 22.37 -23.10
N ILE A 48 0.60 22.32 -21.81
CA ILE A 48 0.02 23.24 -20.83
C ILE A 48 1.12 23.87 -19.98
N LYS A 49 0.79 24.97 -19.34
CA LYS A 49 1.63 25.53 -18.29
C LYS A 49 1.51 24.63 -17.05
N ASN A 50 2.64 24.35 -16.40
CA ASN A 50 2.69 23.51 -15.22
C ASN A 50 1.59 23.87 -14.21
N GLY A 51 0.80 22.91 -13.85
CA GLY A 51 -0.34 23.04 -12.93
C GLY A 51 -0.58 21.78 -12.08
N GLY A 52 0.33 20.81 -12.19
CA GLY A 52 0.30 19.57 -11.40
C GLY A 52 -0.56 18.45 -11.99
N PRO A 53 -0.48 17.25 -11.40
CA PRO A 53 -1.05 16.04 -11.97
C PRO A 53 -2.58 16.07 -12.08
N ALA A 54 -3.29 16.67 -11.13
CA ALA A 54 -4.75 16.81 -11.17
C ALA A 54 -5.19 17.58 -12.41
N ARG A 55 -4.60 18.77 -12.64
CA ARG A 55 -4.90 19.61 -13.78
C ARG A 55 -4.53 18.96 -15.10
N ALA A 56 -3.36 18.33 -15.18
CA ALA A 56 -2.93 17.62 -16.38
C ALA A 56 -3.92 16.51 -16.76
N ARG A 57 -4.39 15.72 -15.78
CA ARG A 57 -5.39 14.67 -16.01
C ARG A 57 -6.75 15.25 -16.41
N ASN A 58 -7.22 16.32 -15.76
CA ASN A 58 -8.49 16.97 -16.11
C ASN A 58 -8.46 17.49 -17.55
N ILE A 59 -7.38 18.16 -17.96
CA ILE A 59 -7.23 18.63 -19.33
C ILE A 59 -7.18 17.46 -20.32
N GLY A 60 -6.46 16.38 -20.00
CA GLY A 60 -6.48 15.16 -20.79
C GLY A 60 -7.91 14.63 -20.99
N LEU A 61 -8.69 14.54 -19.91
CA LEU A 61 -10.07 14.05 -19.96
C LEU A 61 -11.00 14.87 -20.86
N MET A 62 -10.81 16.18 -20.92
CA MET A 62 -11.59 17.06 -21.83
C MET A 62 -11.33 16.78 -23.31
N HIS A 63 -10.24 16.10 -23.66
CA HIS A 63 -9.85 15.78 -25.03
C HIS A 63 -10.05 14.29 -25.38
N VAL A 64 -10.61 13.50 -24.49
CA VAL A 64 -10.99 12.12 -24.79
C VAL A 64 -12.18 12.12 -25.76
N ARG A 65 -12.09 11.32 -26.81
CA ARG A 65 -13.16 11.16 -27.79
C ARG A 65 -14.39 10.49 -27.14
N ASN A 66 -15.58 10.86 -27.62
CA ASN A 66 -16.84 10.33 -27.05
C ASN A 66 -17.09 8.85 -27.36
N ASP A 67 -16.38 8.27 -28.32
CA ASP A 67 -16.47 6.85 -28.69
C ASP A 67 -15.50 5.95 -27.92
N ILE A 68 -14.82 6.46 -26.88
CA ILE A 68 -13.95 5.71 -26.01
C ILE A 68 -14.75 5.08 -24.86
N ASP A 69 -14.56 3.78 -24.64
CA ASP A 69 -15.20 3.06 -23.55
C ASP A 69 -14.51 3.25 -22.21
N PHE A 70 -13.19 3.17 -22.19
CA PHE A 70 -12.38 3.23 -20.97
C PHE A 70 -11.16 4.13 -21.11
N VAL A 71 -10.83 4.83 -20.04
CA VAL A 71 -9.60 5.61 -19.90
C VAL A 71 -8.67 4.93 -18.91
N GLY A 72 -7.45 4.60 -19.33
CA GLY A 72 -6.38 4.11 -18.49
C GLY A 72 -5.34 5.19 -18.22
N PHE A 73 -4.77 5.21 -17.03
CA PHE A 73 -3.77 6.18 -16.61
C PHE A 73 -2.39 5.54 -16.50
N LEU A 74 -1.40 6.17 -17.12
CA LEU A 74 -0.01 5.73 -17.11
C LEU A 74 0.91 6.93 -16.92
N ASP A 75 1.68 6.95 -15.85
CA ASP A 75 2.70 7.95 -15.63
C ASP A 75 3.85 7.76 -16.65
N ALA A 76 4.54 8.85 -17.01
CA ALA A 76 5.48 8.88 -18.15
C ALA A 76 6.69 7.94 -17.94
N ASP A 77 7.03 7.65 -16.71
CA ASP A 77 8.12 6.78 -16.29
C ASP A 77 7.70 5.32 -16.01
N ASP A 78 6.41 5.00 -16.15
CA ASP A 78 5.87 3.67 -15.84
C ASP A 78 5.61 2.81 -17.10
N VAL A 79 5.29 1.53 -16.86
CA VAL A 79 5.14 0.54 -17.94
C VAL A 79 3.94 -0.38 -17.70
N TYR A 80 3.17 -0.65 -18.76
CA TYR A 80 2.17 -1.72 -18.81
C TYR A 80 2.79 -3.05 -19.28
N SER A 81 2.29 -4.19 -18.78
CA SER A 81 2.57 -5.49 -19.39
C SER A 81 1.97 -5.58 -20.79
N LEU A 82 2.53 -6.44 -21.64
CA LEU A 82 2.19 -6.57 -23.08
C LEU A 82 0.69 -6.80 -23.35
N HIS A 83 0.00 -7.53 -22.46
CA HIS A 83 -1.41 -7.89 -22.63
C HIS A 83 -2.37 -7.07 -21.77
N MET A 84 -1.89 -5.98 -21.17
CA MET A 84 -2.66 -5.17 -20.21
C MET A 84 -4.01 -4.75 -20.76
N ILE A 85 -4.02 -4.06 -21.90
CA ILE A 85 -5.26 -3.48 -22.46
C ILE A 85 -6.18 -4.58 -22.96
N ARG A 86 -5.66 -5.65 -23.58
CA ARG A 86 -6.46 -6.80 -24.03
C ARG A 86 -7.20 -7.46 -22.86
N GLU A 87 -6.51 -7.74 -21.77
CA GLU A 87 -7.12 -8.40 -20.62
C GLU A 87 -8.12 -7.49 -19.88
N MET A 88 -7.86 -6.18 -19.88
CA MET A 88 -8.82 -5.19 -19.35
C MET A 88 -10.09 -5.14 -20.22
N ALA A 89 -9.95 -5.09 -21.55
CA ALA A 89 -11.08 -5.11 -22.48
C ALA A 89 -11.90 -6.39 -22.34
N HIS A 90 -11.24 -7.56 -22.33
CA HIS A 90 -11.92 -8.85 -22.14
C HIS A 90 -12.66 -8.92 -20.80
N PHE A 91 -12.06 -8.39 -19.72
CA PHE A 91 -12.73 -8.34 -18.41
C PHE A 91 -13.97 -7.43 -18.46
N ALA A 92 -13.87 -6.27 -19.12
CA ALA A 92 -15.01 -5.35 -19.28
C ALA A 92 -16.16 -5.96 -20.09
N GLU A 93 -15.85 -6.71 -21.14
CA GLU A 93 -16.85 -7.43 -21.96
C GLU A 93 -17.60 -8.47 -21.14
N THR A 94 -16.90 -9.22 -20.29
CA THR A 94 -17.49 -10.27 -19.44
C THR A 94 -18.15 -9.74 -18.18
N HIS A 95 -17.86 -8.49 -17.78
CA HIS A 95 -18.40 -7.83 -16.59
C HIS A 95 -18.85 -6.40 -16.91
N PRO A 96 -19.89 -6.22 -17.75
CA PRO A 96 -20.29 -4.90 -18.28
C PRO A 96 -20.76 -3.91 -17.21
N GLN A 97 -21.12 -4.39 -16.02
CA GLN A 97 -21.53 -3.58 -14.86
C GLN A 97 -20.33 -2.91 -14.14
N VAL A 98 -19.08 -3.31 -14.46
CA VAL A 98 -17.89 -2.79 -13.77
C VAL A 98 -17.42 -1.49 -14.44
N ASN A 99 -17.29 -0.44 -13.64
CA ASN A 99 -16.85 0.88 -14.10
C ASN A 99 -15.35 1.14 -13.84
N MET A 100 -14.72 0.38 -12.96
CA MET A 100 -13.31 0.51 -12.64
C MET A 100 -12.62 -0.84 -12.62
N MET A 101 -11.45 -0.92 -13.25
CA MET A 101 -10.61 -2.13 -13.29
C MET A 101 -9.18 -1.80 -12.92
N VAL A 102 -8.53 -2.70 -12.19
CA VAL A 102 -7.17 -2.48 -11.70
C VAL A 102 -6.27 -3.71 -11.90
N PRO A 103 -5.00 -3.53 -12.24
CA PRO A 103 -4.01 -4.59 -12.34
C PRO A 103 -3.24 -4.78 -11.04
N PRO A 104 -2.47 -5.86 -10.90
CA PRO A 104 -1.40 -5.96 -9.92
C PRO A 104 -0.34 -4.89 -10.13
N PHE A 105 0.14 -4.32 -9.02
CA PHE A 105 1.14 -3.26 -9.00
C PHE A 105 2.51 -3.83 -8.62
N TYR A 106 3.53 -3.52 -9.41
CA TYR A 106 4.90 -3.98 -9.21
C TYR A 106 5.89 -2.83 -9.25
N TYR A 107 6.97 -2.94 -8.48
CA TYR A 107 8.06 -1.98 -8.47
C TYR A 107 9.19 -2.40 -9.41
N LEU A 108 9.72 -1.46 -10.20
CA LEU A 108 10.94 -1.61 -10.99
C LEU A 108 12.05 -0.73 -10.40
N ASP A 109 13.30 -1.25 -10.36
CA ASP A 109 14.47 -0.56 -9.83
C ASP A 109 15.33 0.10 -10.93
N ASP A 110 15.31 -0.46 -12.15
CA ASP A 110 16.12 0.02 -13.25
C ASP A 110 15.42 -0.23 -14.59
N TRP A 111 15.29 0.84 -15.36
CA TRP A 111 14.72 0.80 -16.70
C TRP A 111 15.55 -0.06 -17.67
N GLY A 112 16.90 0.01 -17.58
CA GLY A 112 17.80 -0.69 -18.49
C GLY A 112 17.78 -2.21 -18.29
N THR A 113 17.79 -2.65 -17.07
CA THR A 113 17.81 -4.08 -16.71
C THR A 113 16.43 -4.65 -16.43
N ARG A 114 15.39 -3.80 -16.33
CA ARG A 114 14.04 -4.16 -15.87
C ARG A 114 14.07 -5.02 -14.60
N LYS A 115 15.03 -4.73 -13.74
CA LYS A 115 15.21 -5.45 -12.49
C LYS A 115 14.07 -5.10 -11.57
N LYS A 116 13.31 -6.11 -11.24
CA LYS A 116 12.18 -6.02 -10.39
C LYS A 116 12.55 -6.04 -8.94
N ILE A 117 12.05 -5.07 -8.19
CA ILE A 117 12.28 -4.95 -6.75
C ILE A 117 11.24 -5.73 -5.95
N GLY A 118 9.98 -5.73 -6.36
CA GLY A 118 8.94 -6.39 -5.60
C GLY A 118 7.52 -6.16 -6.10
N ALA A 119 6.56 -6.74 -5.37
CA ALA A 119 5.14 -6.54 -5.57
C ALA A 119 4.59 -5.65 -4.47
N HIS A 120 3.62 -4.81 -4.78
CA HIS A 120 2.91 -4.02 -3.80
C HIS A 120 2.17 -4.93 -2.81
N LYS A 121 2.09 -4.55 -1.54
CA LYS A 121 1.43 -5.35 -0.49
C LYS A 121 -0.05 -5.65 -0.80
N LEU A 122 -0.75 -4.71 -1.41
CA LEU A 122 -2.15 -4.88 -1.82
C LEU A 122 -2.36 -5.89 -2.96
N ASN A 123 -1.31 -6.45 -3.56
CA ASN A 123 -1.45 -7.49 -4.58
C ASN A 123 -2.02 -8.81 -4.03
N THR A 124 -2.20 -8.95 -2.73
CA THR A 124 -2.93 -10.08 -2.12
C THR A 124 -4.36 -10.22 -2.66
N ARG A 125 -5.02 -9.10 -3.02
CA ARG A 125 -6.37 -9.10 -3.60
C ARG A 125 -6.49 -9.82 -4.95
N PHE A 126 -5.36 -10.09 -5.63
CA PHE A 126 -5.30 -10.84 -6.89
C PHE A 126 -4.98 -12.33 -6.72
N GLU A 127 -4.86 -12.84 -5.51
CA GLU A 127 -4.50 -14.25 -5.26
C GLU A 127 -5.57 -15.22 -5.74
N GLN A 128 -6.84 -14.80 -5.75
CA GLN A 128 -7.99 -15.56 -6.24
C GLN A 128 -8.20 -15.44 -7.77
N GLY A 129 -7.33 -14.76 -8.49
CA GLY A 129 -7.48 -14.51 -9.93
C GLY A 129 -8.23 -13.23 -10.23
N SER A 130 -8.67 -13.08 -11.50
CA SER A 130 -9.50 -11.96 -11.93
C SER A 130 -10.92 -12.14 -11.41
N ARG A 131 -11.50 -11.10 -10.83
CA ARG A 131 -12.85 -11.12 -10.25
C ARG A 131 -13.39 -9.71 -10.01
N VAL A 132 -14.67 -9.60 -9.78
CA VAL A 132 -15.28 -8.41 -9.21
C VAL A 132 -15.10 -8.44 -7.69
N VAL A 133 -14.68 -7.32 -7.12
CA VAL A 133 -14.58 -7.08 -5.68
C VAL A 133 -15.74 -6.20 -5.28
N ASN A 134 -16.57 -6.66 -4.34
CA ASN A 134 -17.55 -5.83 -3.65
C ASN A 134 -16.89 -5.26 -2.38
N ILE A 135 -16.86 -3.94 -2.21
CA ILE A 135 -16.18 -3.27 -1.09
C ILE A 135 -16.92 -3.46 0.25
N LEU A 136 -18.21 -3.80 0.23
CA LEU A 136 -18.98 -4.08 1.44
C LEU A 136 -18.67 -5.48 1.99
N GLU A 137 -18.27 -6.43 1.13
CA GLU A 137 -17.95 -7.81 1.48
C GLU A 137 -16.46 -8.03 1.72
N ASP A 138 -15.60 -7.48 0.82
CA ASP A 138 -14.13 -7.62 0.89
C ASP A 138 -13.46 -6.27 1.19
N TYR A 139 -13.74 -5.70 2.36
CA TYR A 139 -13.26 -4.37 2.77
C TYR A 139 -11.73 -4.25 2.85
N LYS A 140 -10.98 -5.36 2.88
CA LYS A 140 -9.50 -5.35 2.86
C LYS A 140 -8.92 -5.23 1.47
N ALA A 141 -9.70 -5.46 0.44
CA ALA A 141 -9.29 -5.27 -0.94
C ALA A 141 -9.35 -3.78 -1.34
N ILE A 142 -8.66 -2.93 -0.59
CA ILE A 142 -8.65 -1.49 -0.82
C ILE A 142 -7.89 -1.12 -2.11
N HIS A 143 -8.38 -0.04 -2.75
CA HIS A 143 -7.70 0.60 -3.89
C HIS A 143 -7.79 2.12 -3.75
N PHE A 144 -6.70 2.86 -4.06
CA PHE A 144 -6.63 4.30 -3.86
C PHE A 144 -5.58 5.02 -4.75
N TYR A 145 -5.04 4.38 -5.78
CA TYR A 145 -4.07 5.00 -6.69
C TYR A 145 -4.54 4.88 -8.14
N ILE A 146 -4.27 5.93 -8.94
CA ILE A 146 -4.76 6.00 -10.31
C ILE A 146 -3.88 5.25 -11.32
N GLY A 147 -2.58 5.08 -11.03
CA GLY A 147 -1.63 4.42 -11.94
C GLY A 147 -2.07 3.01 -12.29
N GLY A 148 -2.23 2.72 -13.57
CA GLY A 148 -2.71 1.45 -14.08
C GLY A 148 -4.23 1.20 -13.93
N THR A 149 -4.98 2.13 -13.33
CA THR A 149 -6.44 2.03 -13.20
C THR A 149 -7.11 2.37 -14.52
N PHE A 150 -8.09 1.56 -14.92
CA PHE A 150 -8.97 1.79 -16.07
C PHE A 150 -10.36 2.14 -15.58
N LEU A 151 -10.88 3.28 -16.02
CA LEU A 151 -12.19 3.81 -15.64
C LEU A 151 -13.09 3.93 -16.86
N ARG A 152 -14.36 3.51 -16.73
CA ARG A 152 -15.36 3.71 -17.78
C ARG A 152 -15.54 5.21 -18.05
N PHE A 153 -15.38 5.62 -19.30
CA PHE A 153 -15.34 7.04 -19.63
C PHE A 153 -16.66 7.76 -19.31
N ASP A 154 -17.79 7.12 -19.54
CA ASP A 154 -19.10 7.70 -19.22
C ASP A 154 -19.29 8.04 -17.75
N ARG A 155 -18.66 7.28 -16.85
CA ARG A 155 -18.61 7.60 -15.42
C ARG A 155 -17.62 8.69 -15.11
N LEU A 156 -16.43 8.61 -15.71
CA LEU A 156 -15.31 9.50 -15.43
C LEU A 156 -15.57 10.94 -15.93
N LYS A 157 -16.21 11.12 -17.10
CA LYS A 157 -16.53 12.45 -17.65
C LYS A 157 -17.44 13.32 -16.77
N GLN A 158 -18.10 12.73 -15.77
CA GLN A 158 -18.95 13.44 -14.81
C GLN A 158 -18.17 13.88 -13.56
N LEU A 159 -16.89 13.56 -13.49
CA LEU A 159 -16.02 13.78 -12.35
C LEU A 159 -14.78 14.56 -12.78
N ALA A 160 -14.11 15.19 -11.80
CA ALA A 160 -12.84 15.84 -12.00
C ALA A 160 -11.91 15.52 -10.83
N PHE A 161 -10.62 15.51 -11.11
CA PHE A 161 -9.60 15.54 -10.06
C PHE A 161 -9.63 16.91 -9.40
N ASP A 162 -9.51 16.94 -8.08
CA ASP A 162 -9.49 18.19 -7.32
C ASP A 162 -8.13 18.89 -7.49
N GLU A 163 -8.11 19.98 -8.26
CA GLU A 163 -6.89 20.73 -8.57
C GLU A 163 -6.36 21.55 -7.37
N SER A 164 -7.14 21.67 -6.31
CA SER A 164 -6.69 22.31 -5.07
C SER A 164 -5.79 21.39 -4.22
N LEU A 165 -5.79 20.08 -4.51
CA LEU A 165 -4.99 19.09 -3.80
C LEU A 165 -3.62 18.92 -4.47
N HIS A 166 -2.55 19.17 -3.72
CA HIS A 166 -1.18 18.87 -4.16
C HIS A 166 -0.83 17.39 -4.01
N PHE A 167 -1.62 16.64 -3.23
CA PHE A 167 -1.46 15.21 -2.98
C PHE A 167 -2.80 14.57 -2.63
N GLY A 168 -3.07 13.37 -3.18
CA GLY A 168 -4.26 12.58 -2.87
C GLY A 168 -5.50 12.90 -3.71
N GLU A 169 -5.36 13.68 -4.77
CA GLU A 169 -6.40 13.97 -5.75
C GLU A 169 -6.96 12.70 -6.39
N ASP A 170 -6.08 11.72 -6.65
CA ASP A 170 -6.42 10.41 -7.19
C ASP A 170 -7.13 9.54 -6.15
N GLN A 171 -6.65 9.56 -4.91
CA GLN A 171 -7.27 8.84 -3.80
C GLN A 171 -8.70 9.32 -3.56
N LEU A 172 -8.92 10.64 -3.62
CA LEU A 172 -10.24 11.23 -3.42
C LEU A 172 -11.21 10.81 -4.51
N LEU A 173 -10.80 10.92 -5.79
CA LEU A 173 -11.64 10.54 -6.93
C LEU A 173 -11.98 9.04 -6.93
N ILE A 174 -10.98 8.17 -6.72
CA ILE A 174 -11.16 6.72 -6.69
C ILE A 174 -12.11 6.32 -5.56
N THR A 175 -11.94 6.88 -4.36
CA THR A 175 -12.79 6.50 -3.23
C THR A 175 -14.23 6.96 -3.43
N LYS A 176 -14.46 8.14 -4.03
CA LYS A 176 -15.82 8.58 -4.41
C LYS A 176 -16.46 7.59 -5.38
N LEU A 177 -15.74 7.20 -6.44
CA LEU A 177 -16.25 6.20 -7.39
C LEU A 177 -16.56 4.86 -6.71
N LEU A 178 -15.69 4.38 -5.84
CA LEU A 178 -15.90 3.12 -5.12
C LEU A 178 -17.08 3.19 -4.14
N LEU A 179 -17.28 4.30 -3.48
CA LEU A 179 -18.46 4.50 -2.63
C LEU A 179 -19.74 4.52 -3.47
N ASP A 180 -19.71 5.09 -4.67
CA ASP A 180 -20.87 5.13 -5.56
C ASP A 180 -21.19 3.77 -6.17
N ASP A 181 -20.19 3.08 -6.71
CA ASP A 181 -20.37 1.85 -7.49
C ASP A 181 -20.31 0.58 -6.63
N GLU A 182 -19.82 0.66 -5.40
CA GLU A 182 -19.68 -0.42 -4.40
C GLU A 182 -18.81 -1.60 -4.86
N ALA A 183 -18.34 -1.59 -6.10
CA ALA A 183 -17.57 -2.68 -6.68
C ALA A 183 -16.54 -2.20 -7.71
N TYR A 184 -15.52 -3.03 -7.93
CA TYR A 184 -14.52 -2.83 -8.98
C TYR A 184 -13.93 -4.17 -9.43
N GLY A 185 -13.34 -4.20 -10.63
CA GLY A 185 -12.67 -5.37 -11.19
C GLY A 185 -11.20 -5.45 -10.80
N VAL A 186 -10.72 -6.63 -10.37
CA VAL A 186 -9.30 -6.96 -10.28
C VAL A 186 -8.92 -7.88 -11.44
N VAL A 187 -7.93 -7.51 -12.26
CA VAL A 187 -7.48 -8.26 -13.43
C VAL A 187 -6.08 -8.81 -13.17
N ALA A 188 -6.00 -10.12 -12.88
CA ALA A 188 -4.83 -10.71 -12.20
C ALA A 188 -3.63 -11.08 -13.09
N ASN A 189 -3.85 -11.29 -14.40
CA ASN A 189 -2.82 -11.85 -15.30
C ASN A 189 -1.99 -10.81 -16.05
N VAL A 190 -2.07 -9.56 -15.62
CA VAL A 190 -1.37 -8.41 -16.18
C VAL A 190 -0.58 -7.69 -15.10
N GLY A 191 0.05 -6.56 -15.42
CA GLY A 191 0.80 -5.80 -14.42
C GLY A 191 1.06 -4.36 -14.81
N TYR A 192 0.93 -3.48 -13.82
CA TYR A 192 1.43 -2.12 -13.84
C TYR A 192 2.79 -2.11 -13.16
N PHE A 193 3.79 -1.59 -13.84
CA PHE A 193 5.17 -1.55 -13.37
C PHE A 193 5.57 -0.12 -13.08
N TYR A 194 5.60 0.20 -11.81
CA TYR A 194 5.98 1.50 -11.28
C TYR A 194 7.51 1.60 -11.17
N TYR A 195 8.08 2.58 -11.83
CA TYR A 195 9.50 2.87 -11.73
C TYR A 195 9.82 3.57 -10.41
N ARG A 196 10.71 2.98 -9.64
CA ARG A 196 11.17 3.56 -8.39
C ARG A 196 12.68 3.61 -8.37
N ASP A 197 13.24 4.77 -8.66
CA ASP A 197 14.68 4.98 -8.46
C ASP A 197 14.99 4.95 -6.96
N MET A 198 15.69 3.89 -6.53
CA MET A 198 16.13 3.73 -5.14
C MET A 198 17.23 4.71 -4.75
N LYS A 199 17.87 5.38 -5.72
CA LYS A 199 18.97 6.33 -5.50
C LYS A 199 18.49 7.77 -5.47
N GLU A 200 17.43 8.09 -6.19
CA GLU A 200 16.85 9.42 -6.23
C GLU A 200 15.74 9.60 -5.18
N LYS A 201 15.94 10.54 -4.26
CA LYS A 201 14.91 10.98 -3.30
C LYS A 201 13.80 11.83 -3.95
N GLY A 202 13.71 11.83 -5.28
CA GLY A 202 13.02 12.85 -6.06
C GLY A 202 11.55 12.58 -6.40
N SER A 203 10.96 11.42 -6.06
CA SER A 203 9.57 11.15 -6.41
C SER A 203 8.60 12.14 -5.72
N LEU A 204 7.49 12.48 -6.38
CA LEU A 204 6.44 13.35 -5.82
C LEU A 204 5.93 12.81 -4.47
N VAL A 205 5.78 11.49 -4.36
CA VAL A 205 5.37 10.83 -3.11
C VAL A 205 6.38 11.08 -1.98
N ASN A 206 7.68 11.01 -2.26
CA ASN A 206 8.71 11.30 -1.25
C ASN A 206 8.76 12.79 -0.89
N LYS A 207 8.66 13.67 -1.89
CA LYS A 207 8.65 15.13 -1.67
C LYS A 207 7.41 15.59 -0.91
N SER A 208 6.27 14.92 -1.07
CA SER A 208 5.04 15.28 -0.38
C SER A 208 5.14 15.22 1.14
N TRP A 209 6.06 14.43 1.71
CA TRP A 209 6.29 14.40 3.15
C TRP A 209 6.93 15.69 3.69
N GLN A 210 7.53 16.50 2.82
CA GLN A 210 8.09 17.82 3.15
C GLN A 210 7.09 18.96 2.84
N ASP A 211 5.91 18.62 2.33
CA ASP A 211 4.85 19.58 2.02
C ASP A 211 3.83 19.64 3.16
N LYS A 212 3.55 20.83 3.68
CA LYS A 212 2.55 21.05 4.73
C LYS A 212 1.15 20.60 4.33
N SER A 213 0.82 20.64 3.04
CA SER A 213 -0.47 20.20 2.51
C SER A 213 -0.78 18.73 2.76
N ARG A 214 0.24 17.89 2.96
CA ARG A 214 0.09 16.46 3.27
C ARG A 214 -0.47 16.19 4.66
N TYR A 215 -0.35 17.12 5.57
CA TYR A 215 -0.72 16.92 6.97
C TYR A 215 -2.18 17.30 7.21
N GLN A 216 -2.44 18.35 8.00
CA GLN A 216 -3.82 18.75 8.30
C GLN A 216 -4.69 18.95 7.05
N PRO A 217 -4.25 19.70 6.00
CA PRO A 217 -5.10 19.94 4.83
C PRO A 217 -5.52 18.66 4.11
N PHE A 218 -4.60 17.69 3.96
CA PHE A 218 -4.93 16.40 3.36
C PHE A 218 -5.94 15.61 4.21
N LEU A 219 -5.74 15.55 5.53
CA LEU A 219 -6.66 14.83 6.40
C LEU A 219 -8.08 15.38 6.32
N GLU A 220 -8.20 16.71 6.26
CA GLU A 220 -9.50 17.38 6.15
C GLU A 220 -10.14 17.22 4.78
N ALA A 221 -9.39 17.43 3.71
CA ALA A 221 -9.91 17.34 2.37
C ALA A 221 -10.25 15.89 1.96
N VAL A 222 -9.44 14.91 2.38
CA VAL A 222 -9.56 13.53 1.91
C VAL A 222 -10.24 12.64 2.93
N TYR A 223 -9.70 12.48 4.14
CA TYR A 223 -10.27 11.52 5.11
C TYR A 223 -11.60 11.96 5.67
N GLN A 224 -11.79 13.24 5.97
CA GLN A 224 -13.11 13.71 6.42
C GLN A 224 -14.17 13.57 5.32
N THR A 225 -13.77 13.77 4.05
CA THR A 225 -14.66 13.54 2.91
C THR A 225 -15.06 12.07 2.84
N TYR A 226 -14.12 11.12 3.02
CA TYR A 226 -14.45 9.70 3.06
C TYR A 226 -15.47 9.35 4.16
N LEU A 227 -15.24 9.87 5.38
CA LEU A 227 -16.15 9.66 6.51
C LEU A 227 -17.53 10.24 6.24
N ARG A 228 -17.58 11.47 5.74
CA ARG A 228 -18.83 12.17 5.40
C ARG A 228 -19.62 11.44 4.33
N ASP A 229 -18.96 11.10 3.20
CA ASP A 229 -19.61 10.49 2.03
C ASP A 229 -20.07 9.06 2.34
N SER A 230 -19.29 8.31 3.14
CA SER A 230 -19.71 7.01 3.64
C SER A 230 -20.96 7.09 4.51
N LYS A 231 -21.00 8.03 5.47
CA LYS A 231 -22.17 8.24 6.32
C LYS A 231 -23.38 8.72 5.53
N ALA A 232 -23.19 9.61 4.58
CA ALA A 232 -24.27 10.11 3.74
C ALA A 232 -24.95 9.00 2.92
N LYS A 233 -24.15 8.09 2.38
CA LYS A 233 -24.69 6.99 1.54
C LYS A 233 -25.20 5.80 2.36
N PHE A 234 -24.47 5.38 3.39
CA PHE A 234 -24.72 4.12 4.10
C PHE A 234 -25.27 4.30 5.52
N GLY A 235 -25.44 5.52 5.98
CA GLY A 235 -25.84 5.82 7.38
C GLY A 235 -24.75 5.62 8.41
N ALA A 236 -23.58 5.09 8.02
CA ALA A 236 -22.43 4.81 8.88
C ALA A 236 -21.11 4.85 8.09
N VAL A 237 -20.00 4.87 8.80
CA VAL A 237 -18.67 4.67 8.18
C VAL A 237 -18.48 3.18 7.93
N ILE A 238 -18.56 2.76 6.66
CA ILE A 238 -18.44 1.34 6.29
C ILE A 238 -17.04 0.77 6.58
N PRO A 239 -16.91 -0.55 6.78
CA PRO A 239 -15.63 -1.25 7.02
C PRO A 239 -14.52 -0.90 6.03
N TYR A 240 -14.85 -0.77 4.75
CA TYR A 240 -13.90 -0.40 3.69
C TYR A 240 -13.22 0.95 3.95
N VAL A 241 -13.99 1.97 4.28
CA VAL A 241 -13.49 3.32 4.56
C VAL A 241 -12.63 3.33 5.83
N GLN A 242 -13.09 2.65 6.88
CA GLN A 242 -12.34 2.56 8.14
C GLN A 242 -10.99 1.87 7.94
N TYR A 243 -10.97 0.76 7.18
CA TYR A 243 -9.73 0.05 6.88
C TYR A 243 -8.82 0.83 5.93
N LEU A 244 -9.37 1.51 4.91
CA LEU A 244 -8.61 2.35 3.98
C LEU A 244 -7.89 3.50 4.72
N ILE A 245 -8.61 4.24 5.56
CA ILE A 245 -8.03 5.33 6.36
C ILE A 245 -6.94 4.76 7.27
N SER A 246 -7.21 3.67 8.00
CA SER A 246 -6.24 3.05 8.89
C SER A 246 -4.99 2.57 8.14
N TYR A 247 -5.17 1.96 6.97
CA TYR A 247 -4.08 1.46 6.13
C TYR A 247 -3.18 2.59 5.63
N HIS A 248 -3.76 3.69 5.16
CA HIS A 248 -3.00 4.83 4.65
C HIS A 248 -2.37 5.64 5.77
N ALA A 249 -3.12 5.89 6.85
CA ALA A 249 -2.67 6.68 7.99
C ALA A 249 -1.47 6.05 8.75
N LYS A 250 -1.32 4.71 8.74
CA LYS A 250 -0.14 4.07 9.36
C LYS A 250 1.19 4.59 8.82
N LEU A 251 1.22 5.15 7.59
CA LEU A 251 2.42 5.69 6.97
C LEU A 251 2.99 6.88 7.76
N TYR A 252 2.15 7.65 8.42
CA TYR A 252 2.60 8.77 9.28
C TYR A 252 3.41 8.30 10.49
N PHE A 253 3.30 7.03 10.88
CA PHE A 253 3.98 6.47 12.06
C PHE A 253 5.27 5.71 11.72
N TYR A 254 5.66 5.65 10.44
CA TYR A 254 6.93 5.03 10.07
C TYR A 254 8.09 6.04 10.28
N LYS A 255 9.22 5.52 10.75
CA LYS A 255 10.40 6.33 11.08
C LYS A 255 10.85 7.21 9.91
N GLU A 256 10.78 6.69 8.69
CA GLU A 256 11.17 7.40 7.48
C GLU A 256 10.23 8.58 7.13
N HIS A 257 9.12 8.71 7.80
CA HIS A 257 8.09 9.73 7.54
C HIS A 257 7.88 10.69 8.72
N VAL A 258 8.86 10.86 9.59
CA VAL A 258 8.78 11.74 10.78
C VAL A 258 9.00 13.22 10.42
N TYR A 259 8.76 13.60 9.18
CA TYR A 259 9.02 14.97 8.71
C TYR A 259 8.07 16.02 9.28
N PHE A 260 6.92 15.66 9.82
CA PHE A 260 5.94 16.64 10.28
C PHE A 260 6.51 17.62 11.31
N ARG A 261 7.42 17.18 12.19
CA ARG A 261 8.07 18.01 13.20
C ARG A 261 9.12 18.97 12.63
N GLU A 262 9.64 18.66 11.45
CA GLU A 262 10.61 19.50 10.73
C GLU A 262 9.91 20.49 9.80
N VAL A 263 8.69 20.15 9.35
CA VAL A 263 7.93 20.90 8.34
C VAL A 263 6.88 21.83 8.96
N LEU A 264 6.26 21.39 10.07
CA LEU A 264 5.16 22.09 10.71
C LEU A 264 5.63 22.90 11.92
N THR A 265 5.07 24.09 12.13
CA THR A 265 5.20 24.84 13.39
C THR A 265 4.52 24.08 14.53
N ASP A 266 4.76 24.48 15.79
CA ASP A 266 4.14 23.81 16.95
C ASP A 266 2.60 23.93 16.93
N GLU A 267 2.05 25.06 16.45
CA GLU A 267 0.61 25.24 16.26
C GLU A 267 0.08 24.32 15.17
N GLU A 268 0.76 24.21 14.03
CA GLU A 268 0.40 23.32 12.92
C GLU A 268 0.49 21.85 13.33
N GLN A 269 1.49 21.48 14.15
CA GLN A 269 1.61 20.12 14.71
C GLN A 269 0.42 19.79 15.60
N THR A 270 0.04 20.72 16.47
CA THR A 270 -1.13 20.57 17.35
C THR A 270 -2.42 20.43 16.55
N ALA A 271 -2.60 21.26 15.53
CA ALA A 271 -3.75 21.19 14.63
C ALA A 271 -3.82 19.86 13.88
N PHE A 272 -2.69 19.42 13.32
CA PHE A 272 -2.59 18.12 12.64
C PHE A 272 -2.99 16.96 13.55
N VAL A 273 -2.43 16.90 14.76
CA VAL A 273 -2.71 15.83 15.72
C VAL A 273 -4.17 15.86 16.17
N THR A 274 -4.74 17.05 16.38
CA THR A 274 -6.16 17.22 16.75
C THR A 274 -7.09 16.68 15.66
N VAL A 275 -6.81 17.03 14.40
CA VAL A 275 -7.59 16.51 13.25
C VAL A 275 -7.42 15.00 13.11
N PHE A 276 -6.20 14.50 13.27
CA PHE A 276 -5.91 13.08 13.25
C PHE A 276 -6.71 12.33 14.31
N GLN A 277 -6.71 12.82 15.55
CA GLN A 277 -7.47 12.24 16.66
C GLN A 277 -8.97 12.22 16.35
N ARG A 278 -9.53 13.33 15.85
CA ARG A 278 -10.94 13.45 15.48
C ARG A 278 -11.33 12.38 14.42
N ILE A 279 -10.52 12.21 13.40
CA ILE A 279 -10.75 11.18 12.35
C ILE A 279 -10.69 9.79 12.97
N PHE A 280 -9.67 9.50 13.77
CA PHE A 280 -9.49 8.19 14.39
C PHE A 280 -10.52 7.87 15.47
N SER A 281 -11.19 8.85 16.07
CA SER A 281 -12.31 8.60 16.97
C SER A 281 -13.49 7.91 16.28
N GLU A 282 -13.59 8.05 14.96
CA GLU A 282 -14.63 7.42 14.13
C GLU A 282 -14.24 6.03 13.56
N ILE A 283 -12.99 5.60 13.79
CA ILE A 283 -12.48 4.32 13.32
C ILE A 283 -12.57 3.29 14.45
N GLU A 284 -13.17 2.14 14.24
CA GLU A 284 -13.18 1.05 15.21
C GLU A 284 -11.76 0.45 15.37
N GLU A 285 -11.40 0.09 16.60
CA GLU A 285 -10.06 -0.42 16.92
C GLU A 285 -9.68 -1.67 16.14
N ARG A 286 -10.66 -2.53 15.83
CA ARG A 286 -10.43 -3.77 15.07
C ARG A 286 -9.73 -3.53 13.75
N TYR A 287 -10.06 -2.43 13.00
CA TYR A 287 -9.45 -2.14 11.71
C TYR A 287 -7.98 -1.70 11.83
N VAL A 288 -7.61 -1.11 12.96
CA VAL A 288 -6.21 -0.83 13.28
C VAL A 288 -5.47 -2.12 13.64
N TRP A 289 -6.09 -3.00 14.46
CA TRP A 289 -5.49 -4.27 14.83
C TRP A 289 -5.28 -5.23 13.66
N GLU A 290 -6.11 -5.16 12.65
CA GLU A 290 -6.03 -5.98 11.43
C GLU A 290 -4.94 -5.54 10.43
N LEU A 291 -4.33 -4.37 10.60
CA LEU A 291 -3.28 -3.88 9.71
C LEU A 291 -2.05 -4.81 9.70
N ASP A 292 -1.48 -5.02 8.52
CA ASP A 292 -0.14 -5.61 8.38
C ASP A 292 0.93 -4.54 8.66
N THR A 293 1.16 -4.28 9.95
CA THR A 293 2.18 -3.36 10.44
C THR A 293 2.68 -3.79 11.83
N ALA A 294 3.77 -3.19 12.28
CA ALA A 294 4.36 -3.49 13.58
C ALA A 294 3.39 -3.13 14.73
N GLN A 295 3.37 -3.97 15.76
CA GLN A 295 2.49 -3.77 16.92
C GLN A 295 2.63 -2.40 17.58
N PRO A 296 3.84 -1.84 17.80
CA PRO A 296 3.99 -0.49 18.34
C PRO A 296 3.30 0.60 17.53
N VAL A 297 3.25 0.45 16.20
CA VAL A 297 2.52 1.39 15.33
C VAL A 297 1.02 1.33 15.60
N LYS A 298 0.45 0.13 15.73
CA LYS A 298 -0.99 -0.05 16.07
C LYS A 298 -1.32 0.56 17.43
N GLU A 299 -0.49 0.28 18.43
CA GLU A 299 -0.65 0.79 19.78
C GLU A 299 -0.54 2.33 19.82
N MET A 300 0.40 2.90 19.07
CA MET A 300 0.53 4.36 18.95
C MET A 300 -0.72 4.99 18.31
N MET A 301 -1.23 4.41 17.22
CA MET A 301 -2.46 4.86 16.56
C MET A 301 -3.66 4.83 17.52
N LEU A 302 -3.82 3.74 18.27
CA LEU A 302 -4.92 3.57 19.22
C LEU A 302 -4.78 4.44 20.46
N SER A 303 -3.55 4.63 20.94
CA SER A 303 -3.28 5.54 22.06
C SER A 303 -3.57 7.00 21.69
N LEU A 304 -3.18 7.41 20.49
CA LEU A 304 -3.51 8.73 19.97
C LEU A 304 -5.03 8.94 19.88
N ARG A 305 -5.75 7.92 19.35
CA ARG A 305 -7.22 7.93 19.29
C ARG A 305 -7.86 8.14 20.68
N LYS A 306 -7.40 7.39 21.68
CA LYS A 306 -8.00 7.38 23.03
C LYS A 306 -7.60 8.59 23.86
N ASN A 307 -6.32 8.92 23.90
CA ASN A 307 -5.72 9.84 24.84
C ASN A 307 -5.33 11.19 24.23
N GLY A 308 -5.35 11.29 22.88
CA GLY A 308 -4.87 12.47 22.19
C GLY A 308 -3.37 12.68 22.31
N TRP A 309 -2.94 13.91 22.14
CA TRP A 309 -1.54 14.31 22.24
C TRP A 309 -1.28 15.14 23.51
N PRO A 310 -0.17 14.93 24.23
CA PRO A 310 0.86 13.91 24.02
C PRO A 310 0.35 12.50 24.33
N VAL A 311 0.82 11.55 23.54
CA VAL A 311 0.41 10.12 23.68
C VAL A 311 0.85 9.57 25.03
N ARG A 312 -0.07 8.92 25.73
CA ARG A 312 0.20 8.16 26.98
C ARG A 312 -0.07 6.70 26.74
N PHE A 313 0.94 5.86 26.94
CA PHE A 313 0.79 4.41 26.87
C PHE A 313 0.30 3.86 28.20
N GLU A 314 -0.81 3.14 28.18
CA GLU A 314 -1.26 2.36 29.35
C GLU A 314 -0.39 1.10 29.46
N THR A 315 0.15 0.85 30.63
CA THR A 315 0.82 -0.43 30.91
C THR A 315 -0.23 -1.52 31.01
N ALA A 316 -0.13 -2.55 30.15
CA ALA A 316 -0.97 -3.72 30.27
C ALA A 316 -0.61 -4.49 31.57
N PRO A 317 -1.55 -5.21 32.18
CA PRO A 317 -1.24 -6.03 33.35
C PRO A 317 -0.18 -7.11 33.00
N LEU A 318 0.68 -7.42 33.95
CA LEU A 318 1.66 -8.50 33.84
C LEU A 318 0.96 -9.84 33.68
N VAL A 319 1.42 -10.66 32.76
CA VAL A 319 0.93 -12.02 32.53
C VAL A 319 2.06 -13.03 32.64
N ASP A 320 1.75 -14.23 33.15
CA ASP A 320 2.76 -15.29 33.32
C ASP A 320 3.14 -15.99 32.03
N ILE A 321 2.31 -15.86 30.99
CA ILE A 321 2.51 -16.50 29.68
C ILE A 321 2.55 -15.41 28.63
N PRO A 322 3.64 -15.30 27.89
CA PRO A 322 3.74 -14.27 26.87
C PRO A 322 2.77 -14.55 25.72
N ALA A 323 1.85 -13.62 25.49
CA ALA A 323 1.12 -13.52 24.24
C ALA A 323 2.05 -12.85 23.20
N VAL A 324 2.81 -13.66 22.48
CA VAL A 324 3.79 -13.16 21.52
C VAL A 324 3.39 -13.52 20.10
N THR A 325 3.47 -12.57 19.20
CA THR A 325 3.29 -12.81 17.77
C THR A 325 4.58 -13.34 17.16
N LEU A 326 4.48 -14.44 16.43
CA LEU A 326 5.62 -15.03 15.74
C LEU A 326 5.82 -14.35 14.37
N HIS A 327 6.88 -13.60 14.24
CA HIS A 327 7.30 -12.99 13.01
C HIS A 327 8.23 -13.90 12.20
N LYS A 328 8.16 -13.80 10.87
CA LYS A 328 8.88 -14.67 9.94
C LYS A 328 9.62 -13.80 8.93
N LYS A 329 10.95 -13.97 8.84
CA LYS A 329 11.79 -13.26 7.88
C LYS A 329 12.59 -14.24 7.04
N TRP A 330 12.46 -14.14 5.72
CA TRP A 330 13.26 -14.92 4.79
C TRP A 330 14.59 -14.23 4.50
N ARG A 331 15.67 -15.03 4.47
CA ARG A 331 17.00 -14.58 4.08
C ARG A 331 17.30 -14.96 2.63
N PRO A 332 18.18 -14.23 1.93
CA PRO A 332 18.53 -14.51 0.52
C PRO A 332 19.02 -15.94 0.26
N ASN A 333 19.69 -16.55 1.23
CA ASN A 333 20.26 -17.91 1.17
C ASN A 333 19.24 -19.03 1.44
N GLY A 334 17.94 -18.74 1.39
CA GLY A 334 16.88 -19.73 1.60
C GLY A 334 16.60 -20.10 3.05
N HIS A 335 17.29 -19.52 4.01
CA HIS A 335 17.00 -19.70 5.44
C HIS A 335 15.82 -18.85 5.87
N ALA A 336 15.05 -19.34 6.83
CA ALA A 336 14.03 -18.56 7.51
C ALA A 336 14.51 -18.16 8.92
N GLU A 337 14.16 -16.98 9.34
CA GLU A 337 14.35 -16.51 10.71
C GLU A 337 12.98 -16.34 11.34
N LEU A 338 12.73 -17.04 12.44
CA LEU A 338 11.56 -16.86 13.29
C LEU A 338 11.97 -15.99 14.47
N PHE A 339 11.15 -15.00 14.79
CA PHE A 339 11.40 -14.16 15.96
C PHE A 339 10.10 -13.69 16.61
N SER A 340 10.15 -13.47 17.91
CA SER A 340 9.08 -12.87 18.68
C SER A 340 9.67 -11.80 19.60
N ASP A 341 9.08 -10.63 19.62
CA ASP A 341 9.41 -9.58 20.56
C ASP A 341 8.61 -9.78 21.85
N ILE A 342 9.28 -9.72 23.00
CA ILE A 342 8.76 -9.93 24.33
C ILE A 342 8.96 -8.65 25.12
N GLU A 343 7.88 -8.06 25.58
CA GLU A 343 7.93 -6.84 26.37
C GLU A 343 7.95 -7.19 27.87
N GLU A 344 9.09 -6.96 28.52
CA GLU A 344 9.28 -7.31 29.94
C GLU A 344 8.34 -6.54 30.87
N SER A 345 7.86 -5.37 30.48
CA SER A 345 6.84 -4.63 31.24
C SER A 345 5.48 -5.32 31.29
N ARG A 346 5.24 -6.31 30.41
CA ARG A 346 3.97 -7.05 30.28
C ARG A 346 4.07 -8.53 30.64
N VAL A 347 5.28 -9.07 30.76
CA VAL A 347 5.50 -10.50 30.94
C VAL A 347 6.57 -10.74 31.99
N THR A 348 6.26 -11.53 32.98
CA THR A 348 7.24 -12.06 33.90
C THR A 348 7.89 -13.32 33.34
N LEU A 349 9.17 -13.23 32.98
CA LEU A 349 9.93 -14.39 32.49
C LEU A 349 10.77 -14.98 33.65
N PRO A 350 10.45 -16.18 34.17
CA PRO A 350 11.30 -16.88 35.12
C PRO A 350 12.71 -17.11 34.57
N GLU A 351 13.73 -17.13 35.44
CA GLU A 351 15.14 -17.23 35.06
C GLU A 351 15.48 -18.41 34.16
N LYS A 352 14.85 -19.56 34.38
CA LYS A 352 15.08 -20.79 33.59
C LYS A 352 14.11 -20.97 32.41
N SER A 353 13.47 -19.90 31.97
CA SER A 353 12.56 -19.95 30.83
C SER A 353 13.27 -19.80 29.50
N PHE A 354 12.71 -20.38 28.42
CA PHE A 354 13.22 -20.22 27.07
C PHE A 354 12.11 -20.34 26.03
N PHE A 355 12.37 -19.73 24.89
CA PHE A 355 11.59 -19.93 23.67
C PHE A 355 12.30 -20.93 22.76
N ALA A 356 11.54 -21.75 22.05
CA ALA A 356 12.12 -22.70 21.12
C ALA A 356 11.17 -23.03 19.96
N ALA A 357 11.75 -23.48 18.85
CA ALA A 357 11.03 -24.07 17.72
C ALA A 357 11.28 -25.59 17.67
N LYS A 358 10.21 -26.37 17.66
CA LYS A 358 10.27 -27.82 17.40
C LYS A 358 9.81 -28.06 15.95
N THR A 359 10.73 -28.56 15.12
CA THR A 359 10.48 -29.00 13.74
C THR A 359 10.40 -30.53 13.68
N LEU A 360 10.20 -31.09 12.49
CA LEU A 360 10.30 -32.55 12.28
C LEU A 360 11.72 -33.08 12.51
N PHE A 361 12.73 -32.22 12.36
CA PHE A 361 14.14 -32.62 12.33
C PHE A 361 14.91 -32.22 13.58
N SER A 362 14.43 -31.22 14.31
CA SER A 362 15.17 -30.65 15.44
C SER A 362 14.28 -29.86 16.40
N THR A 363 14.78 -29.71 17.63
CA THR A 363 14.30 -28.68 18.57
C THR A 363 15.44 -27.68 18.78
N LYS A 364 15.19 -26.43 18.48
CA LYS A 364 16.17 -25.34 18.61
C LYS A 364 15.69 -24.32 19.65
N LYS A 365 16.54 -24.01 20.59
CA LYS A 365 16.30 -22.91 21.54
C LYS A 365 16.54 -21.58 20.86
N ALA A 366 15.71 -20.59 21.14
CA ALA A 366 15.90 -19.23 20.68
C ALA A 366 17.07 -18.55 21.39
N VAL A 367 17.82 -17.77 20.63
CA VAL A 367 18.73 -16.79 21.19
C VAL A 367 17.87 -15.57 21.58
N VAL A 368 17.97 -15.16 22.85
CA VAL A 368 17.27 -13.99 23.37
C VAL A 368 18.26 -12.82 23.42
N VAL A 369 17.92 -11.75 22.73
CA VAL A 369 18.74 -10.54 22.69
C VAL A 369 17.91 -9.39 23.24
N LYS A 370 18.45 -8.64 24.19
CA LYS A 370 17.87 -7.38 24.64
C LYS A 370 18.08 -6.31 23.57
N ARG A 371 17.09 -5.47 23.36
CA ARG A 371 17.22 -4.28 22.53
C ARG A 371 18.03 -3.24 23.30
N SER A 372 19.08 -2.72 22.68
CA SER A 372 19.99 -1.74 23.29
C SER A 372 19.51 -0.29 23.15
N GLU A 373 18.55 -0.03 22.29
CA GLU A 373 18.05 1.31 21.98
C GLU A 373 16.56 1.42 22.21
N ASP A 374 16.11 2.63 22.56
CA ASP A 374 14.70 2.96 22.61
C ASP A 374 14.03 2.79 21.24
N GLN A 375 12.81 2.32 21.23
CA GLN A 375 11.99 2.38 20.05
C GLN A 375 11.13 3.65 20.10
N LEU A 376 11.34 4.53 19.12
CA LEU A 376 10.66 5.81 19.02
C LEU A 376 9.66 5.80 17.87
N ILE A 377 8.51 6.45 18.09
CA ILE A 377 7.57 6.87 17.05
C ILE A 377 7.20 8.32 17.38
N TRP A 378 7.39 9.24 16.45
CA TRP A 378 7.21 10.68 16.66
C TRP A 378 8.01 11.22 17.87
N ASP A 379 9.24 10.72 18.07
CA ASP A 379 10.10 10.98 19.23
C ASP A 379 9.51 10.57 20.59
N VAL A 380 8.37 9.89 20.60
CA VAL A 380 7.82 9.28 21.80
C VAL A 380 8.44 7.91 22.00
N VAL A 381 8.98 7.66 23.18
CA VAL A 381 9.49 6.33 23.53
C VAL A 381 8.32 5.39 23.68
N VAL A 382 8.07 4.57 22.63
CA VAL A 382 7.01 3.54 22.65
C VAL A 382 7.48 2.26 23.33
N ARG A 383 8.80 2.02 23.34
CA ARG A 383 9.45 0.89 23.98
C ARG A 383 10.82 1.32 24.49
N PRO A 384 11.04 1.45 25.80
CA PRO A 384 12.35 1.79 26.37
C PRO A 384 13.41 0.73 26.08
N ALA A 385 14.69 1.15 26.00
CA ALA A 385 15.83 0.27 25.89
C ALA A 385 15.83 -0.77 27.04
N GLY A 386 16.17 -2.00 26.71
CA GLY A 386 16.22 -3.09 27.71
C GLY A 386 14.87 -3.68 28.11
N THR A 387 13.72 -3.07 27.78
CA THR A 387 12.39 -3.62 28.08
C THR A 387 11.90 -4.63 27.06
N ILE A 388 12.55 -4.71 25.91
CA ILE A 388 12.24 -5.68 24.88
C ILE A 388 13.35 -6.70 24.76
N ARG A 389 12.96 -7.96 24.84
CA ARG A 389 13.80 -9.08 24.43
C ARG A 389 13.24 -9.68 23.14
N THR A 390 14.09 -9.83 22.14
CA THR A 390 13.75 -10.55 20.93
C THR A 390 14.27 -11.98 21.01
N ALA A 391 13.36 -12.95 21.08
CA ALA A 391 13.69 -14.37 20.94
C ALA A 391 13.73 -14.72 19.44
N LYS A 392 14.89 -15.17 18.93
CA LYS A 392 15.02 -15.51 17.51
C LYS A 392 15.74 -16.83 17.24
N ILE A 393 15.28 -17.50 16.19
CA ILE A 393 15.82 -18.77 15.70
C ILE A 393 16.01 -18.71 14.20
N ARG A 394 17.13 -19.23 13.74
CA ARG A 394 17.39 -19.44 12.32
C ARG A 394 17.05 -20.88 11.93
N LEU A 395 16.12 -21.04 10.99
CA LEU A 395 15.71 -22.33 10.44
C LEU A 395 16.42 -22.58 9.10
N ARG A 396 16.77 -23.85 8.89
CA ARG A 396 17.33 -24.32 7.61
C ARG A 396 16.24 -24.43 6.53
N PRO A 397 16.58 -24.49 5.23
CA PRO A 397 15.58 -24.53 4.15
C PRO A 397 14.57 -25.68 4.22
N TRP A 398 14.87 -26.75 4.90
CA TRP A 398 13.99 -27.94 5.08
C TRP A 398 13.16 -27.93 6.36
N GLU A 399 13.47 -27.04 7.31
CA GLU A 399 12.74 -26.88 8.57
C GLU A 399 11.52 -25.95 8.40
N LEU A 400 10.63 -26.28 7.46
CA LEU A 400 9.59 -25.36 7.01
C LEU A 400 8.27 -25.45 7.78
N ARG A 401 8.17 -26.33 8.75
CA ARG A 401 6.99 -26.46 9.60
C ARG A 401 7.38 -26.93 11.00
N GLY A 402 6.63 -26.49 11.98
CA GLY A 402 6.89 -26.85 13.38
C GLY A 402 6.01 -26.05 14.33
N LYS A 403 6.40 -26.10 15.59
CA LYS A 403 5.72 -25.45 16.70
C LYS A 403 6.67 -24.46 17.35
N TRP A 404 6.20 -23.25 17.58
CA TRP A 404 6.85 -22.26 18.42
C TRP A 404 6.29 -22.39 19.82
N PHE A 405 7.14 -22.53 20.82
CA PHE A 405 6.69 -22.71 22.19
C PHE A 405 7.58 -21.97 23.18
N TYR A 406 6.98 -21.68 24.32
CA TYR A 406 7.63 -21.20 25.53
C TYR A 406 7.69 -22.33 26.56
N GLN A 407 8.78 -22.44 27.29
CA GLN A 407 8.97 -23.40 28.33
C GLN A 407 9.69 -22.79 29.53
N ASN A 408 9.18 -23.07 30.73
CA ASN A 408 9.85 -22.85 32.01
C ASN A 408 9.93 -24.16 32.79
N GLU A 409 10.39 -24.14 34.06
CA GLU A 409 10.55 -25.31 34.90
C GLU A 409 9.24 -26.10 35.08
N ASN A 410 8.10 -25.41 35.18
CA ASN A 410 6.82 -25.98 35.54
C ASN A 410 5.87 -26.19 34.38
N ARG A 411 6.11 -25.55 33.24
CA ARG A 411 5.13 -25.49 32.15
C ARG A 411 5.77 -25.36 30.78
N LYS A 412 5.20 -26.09 29.84
CA LYS A 412 5.46 -25.91 28.38
C LYS A 412 4.19 -25.47 27.71
N VAL A 413 4.24 -24.32 27.02
CA VAL A 413 3.09 -23.73 26.35
C VAL A 413 3.40 -23.62 24.85
N GLU A 414 2.55 -24.21 24.05
CA GLU A 414 2.59 -24.04 22.61
C GLU A 414 1.96 -22.67 22.27
N LEU A 415 2.73 -21.80 21.63
CA LEU A 415 2.32 -20.45 21.31
C LEU A 415 1.75 -20.35 19.90
N GLU A 416 2.42 -20.94 18.92
CA GLU A 416 2.00 -20.88 17.53
C GLU A 416 2.54 -22.05 16.70
N HIS A 417 1.72 -22.56 15.77
CA HIS A 417 2.17 -23.43 14.69
C HIS A 417 2.67 -22.61 13.52
N PHE A 418 3.81 -22.98 12.94
CA PHE A 418 4.29 -22.34 11.73
C PHE A 418 4.37 -23.31 10.55
N ARG A 419 3.96 -22.83 9.37
CA ARG A 419 4.07 -23.53 8.07
C ARG A 419 4.66 -22.57 7.04
N LEU A 420 5.97 -22.63 6.89
CA LEU A 420 6.69 -21.82 5.91
C LEU A 420 6.55 -22.35 4.46
N THR A 421 6.07 -23.59 4.30
CA THR A 421 5.83 -24.19 2.97
C THR A 421 4.76 -23.46 2.17
N ALA A 422 3.69 -22.99 2.82
CA ALA A 422 2.64 -22.21 2.18
C ALA A 422 3.20 -20.85 1.71
N GLU A 423 3.94 -20.17 2.57
CA GLU A 423 4.60 -18.90 2.26
C GLU A 423 5.67 -19.04 1.17
N LEU A 424 6.45 -20.13 1.19
CA LEU A 424 7.42 -20.43 0.15
C LEU A 424 6.73 -20.72 -1.19
N ARG A 425 5.66 -21.52 -1.21
CA ARG A 425 4.83 -21.75 -2.40
C ARG A 425 4.21 -20.46 -2.94
N GLN A 426 3.71 -19.60 -2.07
CA GLN A 426 3.20 -18.29 -2.45
C GLN A 426 4.30 -17.39 -3.04
N ARG A 427 5.50 -17.36 -2.44
CA ARG A 427 6.66 -16.63 -2.99
C ARG A 427 7.08 -17.15 -4.35
N VAL A 428 7.14 -18.48 -4.52
CA VAL A 428 7.45 -19.09 -5.81
C VAL A 428 6.36 -18.79 -6.84
N LYS A 429 5.09 -18.92 -6.48
CA LYS A 429 3.95 -18.54 -7.34
C LYS A 429 3.99 -17.04 -7.70
N ARG A 430 4.26 -16.15 -6.73
CA ARG A 430 4.43 -14.71 -6.98
C ARG A 430 5.60 -14.44 -7.93
N ARG A 431 6.75 -15.10 -7.75
CA ARG A 431 7.90 -15.01 -8.68
C ARG A 431 7.57 -15.51 -10.08
N LEU A 432 6.83 -16.61 -10.20
CA LEU A 432 6.44 -17.18 -11.49
C LEU A 432 5.39 -16.32 -12.22
N LYS A 433 4.34 -15.88 -11.51
CA LYS A 433 3.35 -14.92 -12.06
C LYS A 433 4.03 -13.66 -12.58
N LEU A 434 5.00 -13.20 -11.89
CA LEU A 434 5.76 -12.04 -12.16
C LEU A 434 6.72 -12.21 -13.35
N LYS A 435 7.45 -13.34 -13.47
CA LYS A 435 8.20 -13.68 -14.67
C LYS A 435 7.27 -13.75 -15.90
N ARG A 436 6.07 -14.32 -15.73
CA ARG A 436 5.09 -14.37 -16.83
C ARG A 436 4.62 -12.96 -17.24
N ALA A 437 4.33 -12.09 -16.28
CA ALA A 437 3.93 -10.71 -16.56
C ALA A 437 5.05 -9.85 -17.18
N LEU A 438 6.33 -10.18 -16.96
CA LEU A 438 7.49 -9.51 -17.58
C LEU A 438 7.85 -10.06 -18.97
N ASN A 439 7.54 -11.34 -19.23
CA ASN A 439 7.81 -11.99 -20.51
C ASN A 439 6.60 -11.91 -21.46
N GLN A 440 5.49 -11.41 -20.98
CA GLN A 440 4.28 -11.01 -21.69
C GLN A 440 4.25 -9.48 -21.85
#